data_254c20c00c40a4990374eb926b214dd5
#
_entry.id   254c20c00c40a4990374eb926b214dd5
#
_cell.length_a   1.000
_cell.length_b   1.000
_cell.length_c   1.000
_cell.angle_alpha   90.00
_cell.angle_beta   90.00
_cell.angle_gamma   90.00
#
_symmetry.space_group_name_H-M   'P 1'
#
loop_
_entity.id
_entity.type
_entity.pdbx_description
1 polymer ?
#
loop_
_entity_poly.entity_id
_entity_poly.type
_entity_poly.pdbx_seq_one_letter_code
_entity_poly.pdbx_strand_id
1 'polypeptide(L)'
;MGLGYPGGPKVDKAAKEGKKVSIISVGWDPGMFSLNRLYANAILPDGKDYTFWGKGVSQGHSDAVRRIEGVKDCRQYTIPVEKAVEAVRSGSNPELTTREKHTRECFVVAEKGADLAKIENEIKTMPNYFSDYDTTVHFITEEELKRDHNRLPHGGFVLRSGKTGWNKENHHIIEYSLKLDSNPEFTSSIIVAYARAAYKMNQEG
;
A
#
# COMPACT_ATOMS: atom_id res chain seq x y z
N MET A 1 -1.45 -12.15 13.25
CA MET A 1 -0.61 -11.51 14.28
C MET A 1 -0.27 -10.13 13.75
N GLY A 2 -0.80 -9.06 14.37
CA GLY A 2 -0.46 -7.70 13.98
C GLY A 2 1.01 -7.44 14.33
N LEU A 3 1.80 -7.04 13.35
CA LEU A 3 3.10 -6.44 13.59
C LEU A 3 2.83 -5.17 14.42
N GLY A 4 3.02 -5.25 15.74
CA GLY A 4 2.81 -4.13 16.61
C GLY A 4 3.71 -2.98 16.18
N TYR A 5 3.14 -1.82 15.94
CA TYR A 5 3.89 -0.59 15.68
C TYR A 5 4.91 -0.40 16.83
N PRO A 6 6.22 -0.31 16.56
CA PRO A 6 7.25 -0.30 17.61
C PRO A 6 7.07 0.81 18.66
N GLY A 7 6.40 1.90 18.30
CA GLY A 7 6.02 2.98 19.21
C GLY A 7 4.68 2.79 19.94
N GLY A 8 3.90 1.77 19.56
CA GLY A 8 2.55 1.54 20.08
C GLY A 8 2.44 1.55 21.62
N PRO A 9 3.26 0.78 22.34
CA PRO A 9 3.20 0.75 23.81
C PRO A 9 3.52 2.10 24.47
N LYS A 10 4.43 2.88 23.89
CA LYS A 10 4.77 4.23 24.40
C LYS A 10 3.63 5.21 24.18
N VAL A 11 3.01 5.16 23.00
CA VAL A 11 1.87 6.01 22.65
C VAL A 11 0.65 5.64 23.51
N ASP A 12 0.37 4.34 23.70
CA ASP A 12 -0.71 3.85 24.55
C ASP A 12 -0.55 4.33 25.99
N LYS A 13 0.65 4.20 26.56
CA LYS A 13 0.96 4.71 27.91
C LYS A 13 0.71 6.22 28.02
N ALA A 14 1.27 6.99 27.10
CA ALA A 14 1.12 8.45 27.11
C ALA A 14 -0.35 8.90 26.93
N ALA A 15 -1.11 8.20 26.08
CA ALA A 15 -2.54 8.47 25.91
C ALA A 15 -3.33 8.20 27.19
N LYS A 16 -3.08 7.06 27.87
CA LYS A 16 -3.71 6.72 29.15
C LYS A 16 -3.37 7.71 30.25
N GLU A 17 -2.10 8.05 30.42
CA GLU A 17 -1.64 9.04 31.40
C GLU A 17 -2.25 10.42 31.15
N GLY A 18 -2.33 10.82 29.87
CA GLY A 18 -2.93 12.08 29.44
C GLY A 18 -4.45 12.09 29.41
N LYS A 19 -5.13 10.96 29.65
CA LYS A 19 -6.59 10.77 29.47
C LYS A 19 -7.03 11.25 28.08
N LYS A 20 -6.34 10.77 27.03
CA LYS A 20 -6.57 11.10 25.62
C LYS A 20 -6.71 9.83 24.81
N VAL A 21 -7.46 9.95 23.71
CA VAL A 21 -7.53 8.90 22.68
C VAL A 21 -6.37 9.08 21.70
N SER A 22 -5.71 7.98 21.37
CA SER A 22 -4.73 7.92 20.29
C SER A 22 -5.12 6.82 19.31
N ILE A 23 -5.16 7.14 18.03
CA ILE A 23 -5.40 6.19 16.95
C ILE A 23 -4.16 6.18 16.05
N ILE A 24 -3.60 5.00 15.83
CA ILE A 24 -2.41 4.80 14.97
C ILE A 24 -2.79 4.02 13.72
N SER A 25 -1.88 3.97 12.74
CA SER A 25 -2.08 3.25 11.47
C SER A 25 -3.30 3.77 10.70
N VAL A 26 -3.43 5.09 10.62
CA VAL A 26 -4.55 5.79 10.01
C VAL A 26 -4.17 6.37 8.65
N GLY A 27 -4.73 5.80 7.62
CA GLY A 27 -4.62 6.19 6.24
C GLY A 27 -5.64 5.41 5.44
N TRP A 28 -5.46 5.29 4.12
CA TRP A 28 -6.33 4.40 3.38
C TRP A 28 -5.86 2.93 3.43
N ASP A 29 -4.54 2.67 3.54
CA ASP A 29 -3.99 1.36 3.89
C ASP A 29 -2.57 1.49 4.49
N PRO A 30 -2.42 1.23 5.79
CA PRO A 30 -3.43 0.78 6.76
C PRO A 30 -4.43 1.87 7.14
N GLY A 31 -5.62 1.45 7.55
CA GLY A 31 -6.72 2.32 8.02
C GLY A 31 -8.03 1.95 7.36
N MET A 32 -8.47 2.68 6.33
CA MET A 32 -9.73 2.41 5.64
C MET A 32 -9.80 0.96 5.11
N PHE A 33 -8.81 0.50 4.39
CA PHE A 33 -8.78 -0.89 3.91
C PHE A 33 -8.68 -1.91 5.04
N SER A 34 -8.12 -1.55 6.20
CA SER A 34 -8.12 -2.42 7.37
C SER A 34 -9.53 -2.64 7.90
N LEU A 35 -10.38 -1.59 7.94
CA LEU A 35 -11.79 -1.70 8.29
C LEU A 35 -12.58 -2.49 7.24
N ASN A 36 -12.30 -2.30 5.96
CA ASN A 36 -12.93 -3.06 4.88
C ASN A 36 -12.63 -4.56 5.01
N ARG A 37 -11.36 -4.93 5.29
CA ARG A 37 -10.97 -6.33 5.55
C ARG A 37 -11.68 -6.90 6.78
N LEU A 38 -11.74 -6.13 7.87
CA LEU A 38 -12.44 -6.54 9.09
C LEU A 38 -13.92 -6.83 8.82
N TYR A 39 -14.59 -5.92 8.11
CA TYR A 39 -16.01 -6.08 7.77
C TYR A 39 -16.25 -7.28 6.85
N ALA A 40 -15.44 -7.43 5.80
CA ALA A 40 -15.53 -8.57 4.89
C ALA A 40 -15.26 -9.91 5.62
N ASN A 41 -14.31 -9.93 6.57
CA ASN A 41 -14.03 -11.10 7.41
C ASN A 41 -15.23 -11.46 8.32
N ALA A 42 -15.92 -10.48 8.85
CA ALA A 42 -17.12 -10.73 9.67
C ALA A 42 -18.27 -11.35 8.84
N ILE A 43 -18.37 -11.00 7.54
CA ILE A 43 -19.41 -11.55 6.65
C ILE A 43 -19.04 -12.95 6.15
N LEU A 44 -17.78 -13.17 5.78
CA LEU A 44 -17.25 -14.44 5.24
C LEU A 44 -16.07 -14.92 6.10
N PRO A 45 -16.30 -15.46 7.33
CA PRO A 45 -15.23 -15.76 8.27
C PRO A 45 -14.23 -16.81 7.76
N ASP A 46 -14.68 -17.77 6.95
CA ASP A 46 -13.84 -18.81 6.35
C ASP A 46 -13.15 -18.35 5.04
N GLY A 47 -13.30 -17.08 4.67
CA GLY A 47 -12.73 -16.55 3.44
C GLY A 47 -11.23 -16.22 3.57
N LYS A 48 -10.60 -15.93 2.42
CA LYS A 48 -9.22 -15.51 2.28
C LYS A 48 -9.16 -14.06 1.78
N ASP A 49 -8.30 -13.24 2.41
CA ASP A 49 -8.09 -11.86 2.01
C ASP A 49 -6.94 -11.70 1.04
N TYR A 50 -7.15 -10.85 0.05
CA TYR A 50 -6.12 -10.42 -0.89
C TYR A 50 -6.11 -8.89 -0.95
N THR A 51 -4.93 -8.31 -0.99
CA THR A 51 -4.76 -6.87 -1.21
C THR A 51 -3.80 -6.65 -2.37
N PHE A 52 -4.24 -5.80 -3.31
CA PHE A 52 -3.45 -5.34 -4.43
C PHE A 52 -3.38 -3.82 -4.39
N TRP A 53 -2.17 -3.26 -4.42
CA TRP A 53 -1.94 -1.83 -4.46
C TRP A 53 -1.55 -1.37 -5.86
N GLY A 54 -2.07 -0.24 -6.29
CA GLY A 54 -1.72 0.37 -7.57
C GLY A 54 -2.89 0.32 -8.60
N LYS A 55 -2.64 0.66 -9.82
CA LYS A 55 -1.39 1.28 -10.29
C LYS A 55 -1.20 2.64 -9.61
N GLY A 56 -0.06 2.89 -8.95
CA GLY A 56 0.10 4.17 -8.28
C GLY A 56 1.50 4.46 -7.74
N VAL A 57 1.75 5.75 -7.54
CA VAL A 57 3.02 6.27 -7.05
C VAL A 57 3.15 6.05 -5.55
N SER A 58 4.13 5.25 -5.14
CA SER A 58 4.50 5.10 -3.73
C SER A 58 5.52 6.16 -3.34
N GLN A 59 5.12 7.09 -2.49
CA GLN A 59 6.00 8.17 -2.03
C GLN A 59 7.14 7.64 -1.16
N GLY A 60 6.87 6.70 -0.26
CA GLY A 60 7.90 6.12 0.61
C GLY A 60 8.97 5.35 -0.16
N HIS A 61 8.58 4.58 -1.19
CA HIS A 61 9.53 3.89 -2.06
C HIS A 61 10.31 4.87 -2.95
N SER A 62 9.64 5.89 -3.49
CA SER A 62 10.30 6.95 -4.25
C SER A 62 11.34 7.69 -3.40
N ASP A 63 11.02 7.95 -2.12
CA ASP A 63 11.94 8.59 -1.18
C ASP A 63 13.15 7.69 -0.85
N ALA A 64 12.93 6.39 -0.68
CA ALA A 64 14.03 5.45 -0.47
C ALA A 64 15.02 5.45 -1.65
N VAL A 65 14.52 5.47 -2.89
CA VAL A 65 15.36 5.55 -4.09
C VAL A 65 16.10 6.89 -4.18
N ARG A 66 15.46 8.01 -3.83
CA ARG A 66 16.12 9.33 -3.82
C ARG A 66 17.29 9.45 -2.84
N ARG A 67 17.40 8.55 -1.88
CA ARG A 67 18.53 8.52 -0.92
C ARG A 67 19.74 7.76 -1.43
N ILE A 68 19.64 7.09 -2.58
CA ILE A 68 20.77 6.43 -3.23
C ILE A 68 21.70 7.49 -3.81
N GLU A 69 23.02 7.33 -3.58
CA GLU A 69 24.04 8.21 -4.12
C GLU A 69 23.96 8.29 -5.65
N GLY A 70 23.97 9.49 -6.20
CA GLY A 70 23.85 9.74 -7.65
C GLY A 70 22.42 9.77 -8.17
N VAL A 71 21.40 9.63 -7.32
CA VAL A 71 19.99 9.82 -7.69
C VAL A 71 19.55 11.24 -7.35
N LYS A 72 19.04 11.97 -8.34
CA LYS A 72 18.51 13.32 -8.19
C LYS A 72 17.02 13.35 -7.86
N ASP A 73 16.22 12.54 -8.54
CA ASP A 73 14.78 12.38 -8.26
C ASP A 73 14.29 11.00 -8.74
N CYS A 74 13.13 10.57 -8.23
CA CYS A 74 12.52 9.30 -8.59
C CYS A 74 10.99 9.35 -8.43
N ARG A 75 10.30 8.60 -9.30
CA ARG A 75 8.92 8.17 -9.10
C ARG A 75 8.85 6.65 -9.21
N GLN A 76 8.38 6.02 -8.14
CA GLN A 76 8.20 4.57 -8.10
C GLN A 76 6.71 4.25 -8.19
N TYR A 77 6.38 3.33 -9.09
CA TYR A 77 5.02 2.82 -9.27
C TYR A 77 4.92 1.38 -8.77
N THR A 78 3.90 1.12 -7.97
CA THR A 78 3.45 -0.23 -7.64
C THR A 78 2.36 -0.62 -8.62
N ILE A 79 2.48 -1.79 -9.23
CA ILE A 79 1.59 -2.25 -10.30
C ILE A 79 1.09 -3.64 -9.95
N PRO A 80 -0.24 -3.84 -9.78
CA PRO A 80 -0.82 -5.16 -9.60
C PRO A 80 -0.57 -6.03 -10.84
N VAL A 81 -0.28 -7.31 -10.62
CA VAL A 81 -0.20 -8.30 -11.70
C VAL A 81 -1.62 -8.71 -12.07
N GLU A 82 -2.08 -8.31 -13.25
CA GLU A 82 -3.46 -8.55 -13.74
C GLU A 82 -3.90 -10.00 -13.59
N LYS A 83 -3.04 -10.94 -14.02
CA LYS A 83 -3.31 -12.37 -13.90
C LYS A 83 -3.58 -12.82 -12.46
N ALA A 84 -2.90 -12.23 -11.47
CA ALA A 84 -3.12 -12.55 -10.07
C ALA A 84 -4.47 -11.99 -9.58
N VAL A 85 -4.80 -10.75 -9.98
CA VAL A 85 -6.10 -10.13 -9.67
C VAL A 85 -7.24 -10.96 -10.23
N GLU A 86 -7.18 -11.35 -11.51
CA GLU A 86 -8.20 -12.17 -12.16
C GLU A 86 -8.31 -13.56 -11.55
N ALA A 87 -7.20 -14.19 -11.17
CA ALA A 87 -7.22 -15.48 -10.47
C ALA A 87 -7.98 -15.38 -9.13
N VAL A 88 -7.80 -14.29 -8.38
CA VAL A 88 -8.57 -14.07 -7.14
C VAL A 88 -10.04 -13.82 -7.44
N ARG A 89 -10.35 -12.97 -8.43
CA ARG A 89 -11.73 -12.68 -8.85
C ARG A 89 -12.50 -13.91 -9.34
N SER A 90 -11.79 -14.88 -9.92
CA SER A 90 -12.40 -16.16 -10.33
C SER A 90 -12.82 -17.05 -9.15
N GLY A 91 -12.43 -16.72 -7.92
CA GLY A 91 -12.70 -17.52 -6.72
C GLY A 91 -11.78 -18.73 -6.55
N SER A 92 -10.69 -18.82 -7.32
CA SER A 92 -9.73 -19.95 -7.24
C SER A 92 -8.90 -19.96 -5.95
N ASN A 93 -8.90 -18.87 -5.19
CA ASN A 93 -8.16 -18.70 -3.92
C ASN A 93 -6.68 -19.09 -4.02
N PRO A 94 -5.91 -18.52 -4.97
CA PRO A 94 -4.52 -18.91 -5.19
C PRO A 94 -3.64 -18.55 -3.98
N GLU A 95 -2.58 -19.33 -3.75
CA GLU A 95 -1.47 -18.89 -2.94
C GLU A 95 -0.59 -17.98 -3.81
N LEU A 96 -0.36 -16.75 -3.37
CA LEU A 96 0.39 -15.74 -4.10
C LEU A 96 1.52 -15.19 -3.25
N THR A 97 2.71 -15.26 -3.77
CA THR A 97 3.88 -14.56 -3.21
C THR A 97 3.79 -13.05 -3.46
N THR A 98 4.61 -12.28 -2.79
CA THR A 98 4.74 -10.83 -3.01
C THR A 98 5.03 -10.51 -4.47
N ARG A 99 5.97 -11.25 -5.09
CA ARG A 99 6.40 -11.12 -6.48
C ARG A 99 5.28 -11.41 -7.48
N GLU A 100 4.45 -12.41 -7.20
CA GLU A 100 3.31 -12.76 -8.07
C GLU A 100 2.17 -11.74 -7.99
N LYS A 101 2.07 -10.98 -6.90
CA LYS A 101 1.01 -9.98 -6.74
C LYS A 101 1.32 -8.62 -7.38
N HIS A 102 2.58 -8.20 -7.33
CA HIS A 102 2.96 -6.85 -7.76
C HIS A 102 4.31 -6.83 -8.47
N THR A 103 4.41 -5.95 -9.45
CA THR A 103 5.67 -5.49 -10.01
C THR A 103 5.97 -4.06 -9.57
N ARG A 104 7.22 -3.63 -9.77
CA ARG A 104 7.71 -2.28 -9.48
C ARG A 104 8.29 -1.64 -10.73
N GLU A 105 7.94 -0.37 -10.95
CA GLU A 105 8.62 0.47 -11.96
C GLU A 105 9.18 1.71 -11.28
N CYS A 106 10.45 1.99 -11.53
CA CYS A 106 11.15 3.17 -11.04
C CYS A 106 11.55 4.05 -12.22
N PHE A 107 11.10 5.28 -12.23
CA PHE A 107 11.54 6.31 -13.18
C PHE A 107 12.52 7.22 -12.43
N VAL A 108 13.79 7.13 -12.78
CA VAL A 108 14.92 7.68 -12.02
C VAL A 108 15.62 8.75 -12.83
N VAL A 109 15.78 9.91 -12.23
CA VAL A 109 16.68 10.98 -12.74
C VAL A 109 18.01 10.82 -12.02
N ALA A 110 19.05 10.45 -12.74
CA ALA A 110 20.39 10.33 -12.17
C ALA A 110 21.18 11.64 -12.31
N GLU A 111 22.14 11.85 -11.42
CA GLU A 111 23.10 12.94 -11.52
C GLU A 111 24.04 12.73 -12.72
N LYS A 112 24.59 13.82 -13.24
CA LYS A 112 25.50 13.76 -14.38
C LYS A 112 26.77 12.97 -14.00
N GLY A 113 27.05 11.89 -14.74
CA GLY A 113 28.21 11.03 -14.51
C GLY A 113 28.03 9.96 -13.44
N ALA A 114 26.81 9.82 -12.91
CA ALA A 114 26.50 8.73 -11.96
C ALA A 114 26.62 7.35 -12.62
N ASP A 115 26.99 6.36 -11.84
CA ASP A 115 27.02 4.94 -12.26
C ASP A 115 25.61 4.37 -12.28
N LEU A 116 25.00 4.35 -13.45
CA LEU A 116 23.62 3.87 -13.64
C LEU A 116 23.47 2.39 -13.27
N ALA A 117 24.46 1.56 -13.55
CA ALA A 117 24.42 0.14 -13.24
C ALA A 117 24.47 -0.11 -11.73
N LYS A 118 25.28 0.67 -11.00
CA LYS A 118 25.31 0.66 -9.54
C LYS A 118 23.96 1.06 -8.95
N ILE A 119 23.39 2.17 -9.43
CA ILE A 119 22.06 2.65 -8.96
C ILE A 119 20.98 1.61 -9.20
N GLU A 120 20.92 1.04 -10.41
CA GLU A 120 19.93 0.01 -10.74
C GLU A 120 20.05 -1.21 -9.83
N ASN A 121 21.28 -1.67 -9.59
CA ASN A 121 21.53 -2.79 -8.70
C ASN A 121 21.13 -2.49 -7.25
N GLU A 122 21.48 -1.31 -6.73
CA GLU A 122 21.07 -0.89 -5.38
C GLU A 122 19.56 -0.82 -5.22
N ILE A 123 18.83 -0.32 -6.23
CA ILE A 123 17.38 -0.33 -6.21
C ILE A 123 16.86 -1.77 -6.14
N LYS A 124 17.23 -2.62 -7.10
CA LYS A 124 16.70 -3.99 -7.22
C LYS A 124 16.99 -4.88 -6.03
N THR A 125 18.09 -4.63 -5.32
CA THR A 125 18.52 -5.42 -4.16
C THR A 125 18.15 -4.81 -2.81
N MET A 126 17.52 -3.63 -2.79
CA MET A 126 17.16 -2.92 -1.56
C MET A 126 16.19 -3.74 -0.69
N PRO A 127 16.61 -4.14 0.52
CA PRO A 127 15.78 -4.94 1.42
C PRO A 127 14.51 -4.19 1.86
N ASN A 128 13.42 -4.92 2.05
CA ASN A 128 12.10 -4.44 2.48
C ASN A 128 11.36 -3.52 1.48
N TYR A 129 12.02 -3.10 0.40
CA TYR A 129 11.45 -2.21 -0.61
C TYR A 129 11.31 -2.88 -1.98
N PHE A 130 12.39 -3.50 -2.48
CA PHE A 130 12.45 -3.97 -3.87
C PHE A 130 12.92 -5.41 -4.05
N SER A 131 13.72 -5.96 -3.13
CA SER A 131 14.34 -7.29 -3.27
C SER A 131 13.33 -8.44 -3.49
N ASP A 132 12.11 -8.29 -2.98
CA ASP A 132 11.04 -9.29 -3.10
C ASP A 132 10.14 -9.07 -4.31
N TYR A 133 10.49 -8.16 -5.22
CA TYR A 133 9.67 -7.79 -6.37
C TYR A 133 10.45 -7.88 -7.69
N ASP A 134 9.72 -8.08 -8.78
CA ASP A 134 10.25 -7.81 -10.12
C ASP A 134 10.23 -6.31 -10.35
N THR A 135 11.41 -5.71 -10.42
CA THR A 135 11.60 -4.27 -10.52
C THR A 135 12.25 -3.89 -11.84
N THR A 136 11.61 -2.97 -12.57
CA THR A 136 12.16 -2.33 -13.76
C THR A 136 12.60 -0.91 -13.41
N VAL A 137 13.81 -0.53 -13.84
CA VAL A 137 14.35 0.81 -13.63
C VAL A 137 14.52 1.49 -14.99
N HIS A 138 13.93 2.68 -15.11
CA HIS A 138 14.02 3.54 -16.29
C HIS A 138 14.79 4.80 -15.90
N PHE A 139 15.91 5.06 -16.56
CA PHE A 139 16.63 6.33 -16.39
C PHE A 139 16.07 7.33 -17.39
N ILE A 140 15.58 8.46 -16.88
CA ILE A 140 14.92 9.52 -17.66
C ILE A 140 15.46 10.90 -17.28
N THR A 141 15.12 11.92 -18.06
CA THR A 141 15.46 13.31 -17.78
C THR A 141 14.51 13.95 -16.76
N GLU A 142 14.90 15.08 -16.18
CA GLU A 142 14.00 15.86 -15.31
C GLU A 142 12.77 16.37 -16.02
N GLU A 143 12.91 16.74 -17.29
CA GLU A 143 11.84 17.22 -18.16
C GLU A 143 10.81 16.12 -18.38
N GLU A 144 11.25 14.90 -18.67
CA GLU A 144 10.39 13.72 -18.78
C GLU A 144 9.69 13.40 -17.47
N LEU A 145 10.42 13.41 -16.34
CA LEU A 145 9.83 13.18 -15.03
C LEU A 145 8.74 14.22 -14.72
N LYS A 146 8.99 15.49 -14.99
CA LYS A 146 8.02 16.57 -14.77
C LYS A 146 6.82 16.51 -15.72
N ARG A 147 7.04 16.13 -16.97
CA ARG A 147 5.98 16.04 -17.97
C ARG A 147 5.06 14.85 -17.72
N ASP A 148 5.63 13.66 -17.49
CA ASP A 148 4.93 12.39 -17.56
C ASP A 148 4.59 11.82 -16.17
N HIS A 149 5.30 12.26 -15.11
CA HIS A 149 5.20 11.71 -13.78
C HIS A 149 4.95 12.76 -12.67
N ASN A 150 4.32 13.89 -13.02
CA ASN A 150 4.07 15.01 -12.10
C ASN A 150 2.88 14.79 -11.16
N ARG A 151 2.04 13.81 -11.44
CA ARG A 151 0.87 13.46 -10.62
C ARG A 151 1.19 12.35 -9.63
N LEU A 152 0.36 12.21 -8.61
CA LEU A 152 0.49 11.20 -7.56
C LEU A 152 -0.76 10.30 -7.50
N PRO A 153 -1.16 9.66 -8.63
CA PRO A 153 -2.27 8.73 -8.62
C PRO A 153 -1.93 7.51 -7.79
N HIS A 154 -2.94 6.91 -7.18
CA HIS A 154 -2.80 5.63 -6.50
C HIS A 154 -4.13 4.89 -6.48
N GLY A 155 -4.20 3.81 -5.72
CA GLY A 155 -5.39 3.03 -5.50
C GLY A 155 -5.07 1.59 -5.18
N GLY A 156 -6.08 0.74 -5.32
CA GLY A 156 -5.92 -0.68 -5.10
C GLY A 156 -7.24 -1.38 -4.85
N PHE A 157 -7.12 -2.66 -4.50
CA PHE A 157 -8.26 -3.53 -4.23
C PHE A 157 -8.04 -4.31 -2.94
N VAL A 158 -9.09 -4.44 -2.14
CA VAL A 158 -9.19 -5.48 -1.11
C VAL A 158 -10.27 -6.44 -1.57
N LEU A 159 -9.90 -7.70 -1.72
CA LEU A 159 -10.82 -8.77 -2.09
C LEU A 159 -10.89 -9.78 -0.95
N ARG A 160 -12.10 -10.20 -0.63
CA ARG A 160 -12.36 -11.34 0.24
C ARG A 160 -13.04 -12.41 -0.57
N SER A 161 -12.40 -13.57 -0.71
CA SER A 161 -12.95 -14.73 -1.38
C SER A 161 -13.34 -15.77 -0.36
N GLY A 162 -14.58 -16.21 -0.39
CA GLY A 162 -15.10 -17.19 0.57
C GLY A 162 -16.24 -18.01 0.02
N LYS A 163 -16.72 -18.95 0.82
CA LYS A 163 -17.77 -19.90 0.44
C LYS A 163 -18.83 -19.97 1.52
N THR A 164 -20.07 -20.25 1.10
CA THR A 164 -21.19 -20.57 1.98
C THR A 164 -21.88 -21.86 1.55
N GLY A 165 -22.84 -22.33 2.33
CA GLY A 165 -23.52 -23.61 2.16
C GLY A 165 -22.90 -24.71 3.00
N TRP A 166 -23.68 -25.75 3.30
CA TRP A 166 -23.23 -26.88 4.11
C TRP A 166 -22.02 -27.60 3.53
N ASN A 167 -21.95 -27.68 2.19
CA ASN A 167 -20.85 -28.30 1.46
C ASN A 167 -19.90 -27.27 0.83
N LYS A 168 -20.00 -26.00 1.23
CA LYS A 168 -19.20 -24.88 0.66
C LYS A 168 -19.37 -24.75 -0.86
N GLU A 169 -20.59 -24.98 -1.34
CA GLU A 169 -20.93 -25.00 -2.76
C GLU A 169 -21.10 -23.61 -3.39
N ASN A 170 -21.41 -22.58 -2.58
CA ASN A 170 -21.62 -21.22 -3.07
C ASN A 170 -20.34 -20.38 -2.91
N HIS A 171 -19.82 -19.84 -3.99
CA HIS A 171 -18.63 -19.00 -4.01
C HIS A 171 -19.01 -17.52 -4.00
N HIS A 172 -18.31 -16.74 -3.20
CA HIS A 172 -18.54 -15.30 -3.05
C HIS A 172 -17.23 -14.52 -3.11
N ILE A 173 -17.27 -13.36 -3.76
CA ILE A 173 -16.21 -12.37 -3.74
C ILE A 173 -16.79 -11.06 -3.22
N ILE A 174 -16.17 -10.50 -2.18
CA ILE A 174 -16.39 -9.11 -1.75
C ILE A 174 -15.18 -8.32 -2.25
N GLU A 175 -15.39 -7.27 -3.00
CA GLU A 175 -14.33 -6.41 -3.50
C GLU A 175 -14.56 -4.96 -3.10
N TYR A 176 -13.55 -4.34 -2.48
CA TYR A 176 -13.47 -2.91 -2.25
C TYR A 176 -12.39 -2.34 -3.17
N SER A 177 -12.77 -1.40 -4.02
CA SER A 177 -11.90 -0.76 -4.99
C SER A 177 -11.68 0.70 -4.63
N LEU A 178 -10.44 1.17 -4.78
CA LEU A 178 -10.05 2.55 -4.55
C LEU A 178 -9.25 3.07 -5.74
N LYS A 179 -9.68 4.21 -6.29
CA LYS A 179 -8.99 4.92 -7.36
C LYS A 179 -8.80 6.37 -6.96
N LEU A 180 -7.57 6.82 -6.90
CA LEU A 180 -7.17 8.13 -6.41
C LEU A 180 -6.44 8.92 -7.49
N ASP A 181 -6.86 10.14 -7.75
CA ASP A 181 -6.12 11.09 -8.58
C ASP A 181 -4.96 11.71 -7.80
N SER A 182 -5.13 11.88 -6.49
CA SER A 182 -4.12 12.41 -5.58
C SER A 182 -4.10 11.60 -4.28
N ASN A 183 -3.06 10.79 -4.10
CA ASN A 183 -2.85 10.01 -2.89
C ASN A 183 -2.77 10.90 -1.62
N PRO A 184 -1.97 11.99 -1.56
CA PRO A 184 -1.85 12.79 -0.34
C PRO A 184 -3.15 13.48 0.04
N GLU A 185 -3.92 14.00 -0.90
CA GLU A 185 -5.18 14.68 -0.60
C GLU A 185 -6.24 13.72 -0.05
N PHE A 186 -6.37 12.55 -0.67
CA PHE A 186 -7.31 11.54 -0.17
C PHE A 186 -6.89 11.02 1.21
N THR A 187 -5.60 10.78 1.42
CA THR A 187 -5.07 10.36 2.73
C THR A 187 -5.37 11.41 3.81
N SER A 188 -5.26 12.69 3.49
CA SER A 188 -5.62 13.78 4.40
C SER A 188 -7.10 13.74 4.78
N SER A 189 -8.00 13.44 3.85
CA SER A 189 -9.43 13.26 4.14
C SER A 189 -9.69 12.09 5.10
N ILE A 190 -8.97 10.99 4.94
CA ILE A 190 -9.05 9.84 5.86
C ILE A 190 -8.56 10.25 7.26
N ILE A 191 -7.41 10.92 7.35
CA ILE A 191 -6.84 11.37 8.64
C ILE A 191 -7.84 12.29 9.36
N VAL A 192 -8.48 13.21 8.66
CA VAL A 192 -9.52 14.10 9.23
C VAL A 192 -10.73 13.30 9.74
N ALA A 193 -11.14 12.24 9.03
CA ALA A 193 -12.22 11.37 9.50
C ALA A 193 -11.84 10.64 10.81
N TYR A 194 -10.64 10.10 10.88
CA TYR A 194 -10.12 9.48 12.10
C TYR A 194 -9.94 10.48 13.24
N ALA A 195 -9.49 11.71 12.96
CA ALA A 195 -9.38 12.76 13.97
C ALA A 195 -10.75 13.12 14.58
N ARG A 196 -11.80 13.20 13.76
CA ARG A 196 -13.18 13.40 14.25
C ARG A 196 -13.65 12.23 15.11
N ALA A 197 -13.34 11.00 14.73
CA ALA A 197 -13.67 9.81 15.53
C ALA A 197 -12.92 9.84 16.87
N ALA A 198 -11.61 10.09 16.87
CA ALA A 198 -10.81 10.22 18.09
C ALA A 198 -11.36 11.30 19.03
N TYR A 199 -11.76 12.45 18.50
CA TYR A 199 -12.37 13.52 19.28
C TYR A 199 -13.66 13.04 19.97
N LYS A 200 -14.57 12.41 19.22
CA LYS A 200 -15.83 11.88 19.80
C LYS A 200 -15.56 10.84 20.88
N MET A 201 -14.69 9.86 20.61
CA MET A 201 -14.29 8.85 21.58
C MET A 201 -13.71 9.49 22.87
N ASN A 202 -12.94 10.57 22.73
CA ASN A 202 -12.36 11.26 23.89
C ASN A 202 -13.41 12.05 24.70
N GLN A 203 -14.57 12.40 24.12
CA GLN A 203 -15.68 13.05 24.82
C GLN A 203 -16.55 12.05 25.59
N GLU A 204 -16.61 10.82 25.11
CA GLU A 204 -17.41 9.74 25.70
C GLU A 204 -16.70 9.03 26.88
N GLY A 205 -15.41 9.25 27.07
CA GLY A 205 -14.56 8.66 28.15
C GLY A 205 -13.69 7.57 27.61
#